data_24ad6f785994229e37cc70d48bdee866
#
_entry.id   24ad6f785994229e37cc70d48bdee866
#
_cell.length_a   1.000
_cell.length_b   1.000
_cell.length_c   1.000
_cell.angle_alpha   90.00
_cell.angle_beta   90.00
_cell.angle_gamma   90.00
#
_symmetry.space_group_name_H-M   'P 1'
#
loop_
_entity.id
_entity.type
_entity.pdbx_description
1 polymer ?
#
loop_
_entity_poly.entity_id
_entity_poly.type
_entity_poly.pdbx_seq_one_letter_code
_entity_poly.pdbx_strand_id
1 'polypeptide(L)'
;GNPEGSDVWGWTDPDTGKEYAIAAMTNSTAFVDVTNPVNPVFLGRIDSNAGNNFWRDVKIYANYAFIVADDVGEHGMQIFDLTRLRNITNPESMNPDVVYDDVTSCHNIIINEASAIAYLVGCNTFNGGPNFVDVSDPLNPVNLGGYATDGYTHDAQVVTYSGIDTDYTGKEILVGSNENKVVILDVTNKSNVVKVSEFDYPQISYTHQGWFTEDQRYFLLGDEDDELEFGLNTRTLVFNFEDLDAPTLINTYFGPTNAIDHNGYVKGTDFFMASYRAGMRVLDISNIGSENNQLTEIGYFDTYPTNNETAFNGAWSVYPYFASGSIIINDIERGL
;
A
#
# COMPACT_ATOMS: atom_id res chain seq x y z
N GLY A 1 -8.76 9.91 -23.01
CA GLY A 1 -7.49 10.30 -22.41
C GLY A 1 -6.54 9.13 -22.36
N ASN A 2 -5.29 9.37 -22.02
CA ASN A 2 -4.41 8.27 -21.64
C ASN A 2 -4.88 7.68 -20.32
N PRO A 3 -4.64 6.39 -20.04
CA PRO A 3 -4.88 5.83 -18.72
C PRO A 3 -4.08 6.60 -17.65
N GLU A 4 -4.70 6.86 -16.52
CA GLU A 4 -4.05 7.48 -15.36
C GLU A 4 -3.41 6.39 -14.48
N GLY A 5 -2.29 6.71 -13.82
CA GLY A 5 -1.62 5.82 -12.89
C GLY A 5 -2.27 5.82 -11.51
N SER A 6 -2.09 4.73 -10.76
CA SER A 6 -2.48 4.60 -9.36
C SER A 6 -1.43 3.84 -8.56
N ASP A 7 -1.75 2.76 -7.87
CA ASP A 7 -0.74 2.03 -7.09
C ASP A 7 0.29 1.30 -7.98
N VAL A 8 1.41 0.95 -7.38
CA VAL A 8 2.51 0.21 -8.01
C VAL A 8 3.15 -0.75 -7.03
N TRP A 9 3.48 -1.94 -7.51
CA TRP A 9 4.31 -2.87 -6.75
C TRP A 9 5.46 -3.40 -7.60
N GLY A 10 6.51 -3.90 -6.96
CA GLY A 10 7.66 -4.48 -7.62
C GLY A 10 7.72 -5.99 -7.48
N TRP A 11 8.22 -6.67 -8.49
CA TRP A 11 8.54 -8.09 -8.45
C TRP A 11 9.97 -8.32 -8.92
N THR A 12 10.75 -9.02 -8.10
CA THR A 12 12.05 -9.56 -8.51
C THR A 12 11.88 -11.03 -8.82
N ASP A 13 12.11 -11.41 -10.06
CA ASP A 13 12.05 -12.82 -10.47
C ASP A 13 13.15 -13.62 -9.77
N PRO A 14 12.79 -14.60 -8.92
CA PRO A 14 13.78 -15.35 -8.16
C PRO A 14 14.71 -16.23 -9.01
N ASP A 15 14.29 -16.59 -10.22
CA ASP A 15 15.08 -17.45 -11.11
C ASP A 15 16.06 -16.66 -11.98
N THR A 16 15.70 -15.44 -12.38
CA THR A 16 16.50 -14.63 -13.31
C THR A 16 17.15 -13.42 -12.68
N GLY A 17 16.68 -12.99 -11.50
CA GLY A 17 17.09 -11.76 -10.84
C GLY A 17 16.61 -10.48 -11.53
N LYS A 18 15.74 -10.59 -12.53
CA LYS A 18 15.14 -9.44 -13.19
C LYS A 18 14.12 -8.75 -12.30
N GLU A 19 14.04 -7.44 -12.44
CA GLU A 19 13.12 -6.59 -11.68
C GLU A 19 12.02 -6.06 -12.60
N TYR A 20 10.78 -6.13 -12.11
CA TYR A 20 9.58 -5.74 -12.86
C TYR A 20 8.72 -4.80 -12.04
N ALA A 21 8.23 -3.74 -12.67
CA ALA A 21 7.16 -2.90 -12.13
C ALA A 21 5.80 -3.43 -12.59
N ILE A 22 4.87 -3.53 -11.64
CA ILE A 22 3.47 -3.86 -11.86
C ILE A 22 2.68 -2.60 -11.51
N ALA A 23 2.30 -1.83 -12.54
CA ALA A 23 1.71 -0.52 -12.41
C ALA A 23 0.20 -0.58 -12.67
N ALA A 24 -0.59 -0.29 -11.64
CA ALA A 24 -2.02 -0.17 -11.77
C ALA A 24 -2.39 1.14 -12.51
N MET A 25 -3.33 1.04 -13.45
CA MET A 25 -3.77 2.13 -14.32
C MET A 25 -5.30 2.17 -14.33
N THR A 26 -5.90 3.28 -14.71
CA THR A 26 -7.36 3.46 -14.74
C THR A 26 -8.15 2.28 -15.33
N ASN A 27 -7.62 1.60 -16.34
CA ASN A 27 -8.33 0.57 -17.11
C ASN A 27 -7.58 -0.76 -17.24
N SER A 28 -6.43 -0.90 -16.61
CA SER A 28 -5.54 -2.03 -16.77
C SER A 28 -4.47 -2.08 -15.69
N THR A 29 -3.68 -3.14 -15.67
CA THR A 29 -2.42 -3.22 -14.93
C THR A 29 -1.30 -3.49 -15.92
N ALA A 30 -0.30 -2.63 -15.95
CA ALA A 30 0.84 -2.66 -16.86
C ALA A 30 2.02 -3.40 -16.24
N PHE A 31 2.78 -4.13 -17.06
CA PHE A 31 4.00 -4.84 -16.68
C PHE A 31 5.20 -4.26 -17.42
N VAL A 32 6.21 -3.85 -16.66
CA VAL A 32 7.42 -3.22 -17.20
C VAL A 32 8.66 -3.89 -16.65
N ASP A 33 9.56 -4.38 -17.49
CA ASP A 33 10.91 -4.83 -17.09
C ASP A 33 11.75 -3.58 -16.77
N VAL A 34 12.07 -3.38 -15.49
CA VAL A 34 12.85 -2.25 -14.96
C VAL A 34 14.26 -2.69 -14.52
N THR A 35 14.70 -3.88 -14.89
CA THR A 35 16.03 -4.41 -14.60
C THR A 35 17.14 -3.43 -15.04
N ASN A 36 16.92 -2.73 -16.16
CA ASN A 36 17.73 -1.58 -16.55
C ASN A 36 16.88 -0.31 -16.36
N PRO A 37 17.02 0.41 -15.25
CA PRO A 37 16.12 1.53 -14.89
C PRO A 37 16.25 2.74 -15.83
N VAL A 38 17.33 2.85 -16.60
CA VAL A 38 17.50 3.93 -17.61
C VAL A 38 16.96 3.54 -18.98
N ASN A 39 16.49 2.31 -19.15
CA ASN A 39 15.87 1.82 -20.38
C ASN A 39 14.80 0.77 -20.06
N PRO A 40 13.71 1.16 -19.35
CA PRO A 40 12.62 0.25 -19.01
C PRO A 40 11.93 -0.28 -20.28
N VAL A 41 11.43 -1.51 -20.20
CA VAL A 41 10.77 -2.19 -21.34
C VAL A 41 9.35 -2.55 -20.98
N PHE A 42 8.38 -1.92 -21.63
CA PHE A 42 6.97 -2.29 -21.50
C PHE A 42 6.74 -3.69 -22.10
N LEU A 43 6.19 -4.59 -21.31
CA LEU A 43 5.95 -5.99 -21.70
C LEU A 43 4.50 -6.27 -22.09
N GLY A 44 3.57 -5.44 -21.63
CA GLY A 44 2.15 -5.63 -21.89
C GLY A 44 1.30 -5.30 -20.66
N ARG A 45 0.04 -5.71 -20.70
CA ARG A 45 -0.93 -5.41 -19.66
C ARG A 45 -2.01 -6.47 -19.54
N ILE A 46 -2.70 -6.44 -18.40
CA ILE A 46 -4.00 -7.07 -18.20
C ILE A 46 -5.04 -5.96 -18.18
N ASP A 47 -6.09 -6.08 -19.00
CA ASP A 47 -7.20 -5.14 -18.96
C ASP A 47 -8.05 -5.36 -17.70
N SER A 48 -8.68 -4.29 -17.20
CA SER A 48 -9.61 -4.36 -16.07
C SER A 48 -10.72 -5.37 -16.33
N ASN A 49 -11.05 -6.19 -15.33
CA ASN A 49 -12.15 -7.14 -15.44
C ASN A 49 -13.54 -6.45 -15.49
N ALA A 50 -13.66 -5.25 -14.93
CA ALA A 50 -14.88 -4.44 -14.98
C ALA A 50 -14.53 -2.95 -14.87
N GLY A 51 -15.31 -2.11 -15.55
CA GLY A 51 -15.26 -0.65 -15.44
C GLY A 51 -13.87 -0.02 -15.57
N ASN A 52 -13.82 1.29 -15.41
CA ASN A 52 -12.59 2.08 -15.42
C ASN A 52 -12.60 3.02 -14.22
N ASN A 53 -11.64 2.88 -13.35
CA ASN A 53 -11.37 3.80 -12.24
C ASN A 53 -9.89 3.74 -11.89
N PHE A 54 -9.32 4.85 -11.44
CA PHE A 54 -7.92 4.88 -11.01
C PHE A 54 -7.69 4.32 -9.60
N TRP A 55 -8.71 4.14 -8.79
CA TRP A 55 -8.59 3.47 -7.48
C TRP A 55 -8.34 1.97 -7.66
N ARG A 56 -7.06 1.62 -7.76
CA ARG A 56 -6.61 0.24 -7.95
C ARG A 56 -5.38 -0.01 -7.10
N ASP A 57 -5.30 -1.22 -6.58
CA ASP A 57 -4.16 -1.66 -5.82
C ASP A 57 -3.64 -3.01 -6.30
N VAL A 58 -2.34 -3.25 -6.12
CA VAL A 58 -1.66 -4.47 -6.50
C VAL A 58 -0.63 -4.88 -5.46
N LYS A 59 -0.65 -6.14 -5.07
CA LYS A 59 0.39 -6.77 -4.24
C LYS A 59 0.83 -8.09 -4.86
N ILE A 60 1.98 -8.60 -4.40
CA ILE A 60 2.61 -9.79 -4.96
C ILE A 60 2.84 -10.83 -3.87
N TYR A 61 2.55 -12.09 -4.21
CA TYR A 61 2.89 -13.24 -3.40
C TYR A 61 3.20 -14.44 -4.30
N ALA A 62 4.22 -15.25 -3.96
CA ALA A 62 4.59 -16.50 -4.63
C ALA A 62 4.65 -16.40 -6.16
N ASN A 63 5.24 -15.33 -6.70
CA ASN A 63 5.33 -15.01 -8.13
C ASN A 63 3.99 -14.67 -8.82
N TYR A 64 2.95 -14.36 -8.08
CA TYR A 64 1.67 -13.93 -8.62
C TYR A 64 1.37 -12.48 -8.22
N ALA A 65 0.82 -11.72 -9.15
CA ALA A 65 0.22 -10.42 -8.88
C ALA A 65 -1.26 -10.60 -8.52
N PHE A 66 -1.70 -9.93 -7.46
CA PHE A 66 -3.08 -9.85 -7.00
C PHE A 66 -3.55 -8.41 -7.16
N ILE A 67 -4.59 -8.19 -7.95
CA ILE A 67 -5.03 -6.88 -8.41
C ILE A 67 -6.49 -6.68 -8.04
N VAL A 68 -6.77 -5.60 -7.33
CA VAL A 68 -8.12 -5.16 -6.97
C VAL A 68 -8.44 -3.81 -7.59
N ALA A 69 -9.72 -3.45 -7.64
CA ALA A 69 -10.17 -2.15 -8.09
C ALA A 69 -11.45 -1.74 -7.35
N ASP A 70 -11.58 -0.45 -7.10
CA ASP A 70 -12.73 0.13 -6.42
C ASP A 70 -13.64 0.92 -7.37
N ASP A 71 -14.94 0.97 -7.03
CA ASP A 71 -15.99 1.68 -7.76
C ASP A 71 -16.06 1.34 -9.26
N VAL A 72 -15.82 0.07 -9.60
CA VAL A 72 -15.84 -0.43 -10.99
C VAL A 72 -16.82 -1.58 -11.22
N GLY A 73 -17.67 -1.90 -10.24
CA GLY A 73 -18.63 -3.00 -10.33
C GLY A 73 -17.99 -4.36 -10.02
N GLU A 74 -18.32 -5.39 -10.78
CA GLU A 74 -17.90 -6.77 -10.51
C GLU A 74 -16.49 -7.06 -11.05
N HIS A 75 -15.49 -6.40 -10.45
CA HIS A 75 -14.09 -6.60 -10.82
C HIS A 75 -13.50 -7.89 -10.22
N GLY A 76 -13.78 -8.14 -8.94
CA GLY A 76 -13.14 -9.20 -8.18
C GLY A 76 -11.67 -8.92 -7.90
N MET A 77 -10.91 -9.96 -7.56
CA MET A 77 -9.45 -9.89 -7.48
C MET A 77 -8.86 -10.70 -8.65
N GLN A 78 -8.21 -10.00 -9.59
CA GLN A 78 -7.49 -10.64 -10.70
C GLN A 78 -6.16 -11.18 -10.18
N ILE A 79 -5.81 -12.41 -10.56
CA ILE A 79 -4.56 -13.08 -10.18
C ILE A 79 -3.81 -13.46 -11.45
N PHE A 80 -2.51 -13.11 -11.51
CA PHE A 80 -1.69 -13.30 -12.70
C PHE A 80 -0.31 -13.88 -12.35
N ASP A 81 0.07 -14.97 -13.02
CA ASP A 81 1.39 -15.59 -12.92
C ASP A 81 2.46 -14.72 -13.60
N LEU A 82 3.29 -14.05 -12.79
CA LEU A 82 4.35 -13.16 -13.25
C LEU A 82 5.47 -13.89 -13.99
N THR A 83 5.62 -15.19 -13.81
CA THR A 83 6.64 -15.97 -14.55
C THR A 83 6.38 -15.98 -16.05
N ARG A 84 5.15 -15.71 -16.48
CA ARG A 84 4.77 -15.55 -17.89
C ARG A 84 5.47 -14.36 -18.56
N LEU A 85 5.91 -13.37 -17.77
CA LEU A 85 6.64 -12.19 -18.29
C LEU A 85 8.04 -12.53 -18.82
N ARG A 86 8.63 -13.66 -18.40
CA ARG A 86 10.00 -14.06 -18.76
C ARG A 86 10.26 -14.15 -20.26
N ASN A 87 9.25 -14.54 -21.03
CA ASN A 87 9.38 -14.86 -22.45
C ASN A 87 8.76 -13.80 -23.38
N ILE A 88 8.28 -12.69 -22.84
CA ILE A 88 7.66 -11.64 -23.62
C ILE A 88 8.74 -10.87 -24.40
N THR A 89 8.63 -10.88 -25.71
CA THR A 89 9.53 -10.16 -26.62
C THR A 89 8.90 -8.96 -27.30
N ASN A 90 7.58 -8.93 -27.36
CA ASN A 90 6.80 -7.80 -27.86
C ASN A 90 5.61 -7.58 -26.90
N PRO A 91 5.24 -6.32 -26.62
CA PRO A 91 4.11 -6.03 -25.75
C PRO A 91 2.81 -6.70 -26.20
N GLU A 92 2.09 -7.31 -25.24
CA GLU A 92 0.82 -7.98 -25.53
C GLU A 92 -0.24 -7.70 -24.47
N SER A 93 -1.52 -7.87 -24.83
CA SER A 93 -2.61 -7.91 -23.87
C SER A 93 -2.75 -9.33 -23.35
N MET A 94 -2.73 -9.49 -22.05
CA MET A 94 -2.79 -10.77 -21.35
C MET A 94 -4.11 -10.91 -20.59
N ASN A 95 -4.48 -12.15 -20.26
CA ASN A 95 -5.60 -12.42 -19.36
C ASN A 95 -5.08 -12.84 -17.99
N PRO A 96 -5.79 -12.53 -16.90
CA PRO A 96 -5.50 -13.11 -15.58
C PRO A 96 -5.63 -14.64 -15.65
N ASP A 97 -4.92 -15.33 -14.78
CA ASP A 97 -5.01 -16.78 -14.65
C ASP A 97 -6.26 -17.18 -13.86
N VAL A 98 -6.63 -16.36 -12.87
CA VAL A 98 -7.85 -16.52 -12.06
C VAL A 98 -8.46 -15.14 -11.80
N VAL A 99 -9.78 -15.11 -11.65
CA VAL A 99 -10.53 -14.02 -11.04
C VAL A 99 -11.26 -14.58 -9.83
N TYR A 100 -10.91 -14.10 -8.63
CA TYR A 100 -11.62 -14.41 -7.40
C TYR A 100 -12.82 -13.48 -7.28
N ASP A 101 -14.03 -14.01 -7.26
CA ASP A 101 -15.29 -13.27 -7.41
C ASP A 101 -16.20 -13.29 -6.16
N ASP A 102 -15.70 -13.80 -5.01
CA ASP A 102 -16.40 -13.65 -3.72
C ASP A 102 -16.46 -12.20 -3.21
N VAL A 103 -15.70 -11.29 -3.83
CA VAL A 103 -15.78 -9.83 -3.70
C VAL A 103 -16.01 -9.21 -5.06
N THR A 104 -16.62 -8.02 -5.12
CA THR A 104 -16.81 -7.32 -6.41
C THR A 104 -15.87 -6.15 -6.56
N SER A 105 -15.84 -5.25 -5.60
CA SER A 105 -15.05 -4.03 -5.61
C SER A 105 -14.31 -3.93 -4.28
N CYS A 106 -13.01 -3.67 -4.31
CA CYS A 106 -12.18 -3.46 -3.12
C CYS A 106 -11.20 -2.32 -3.37
N HIS A 107 -10.95 -1.51 -2.34
CA HIS A 107 -10.10 -0.34 -2.43
C HIS A 107 -8.62 -0.72 -2.38
N ASN A 108 -8.21 -1.47 -1.37
CA ASN A 108 -6.82 -1.92 -1.19
C ASN A 108 -6.70 -3.42 -0.92
N ILE A 109 -5.50 -3.96 -1.14
CA ILE A 109 -5.10 -5.32 -0.83
C ILE A 109 -3.78 -5.33 -0.07
N ILE A 110 -3.73 -6.09 1.01
CA ILE A 110 -2.53 -6.35 1.79
C ILE A 110 -2.29 -7.86 1.82
N ILE A 111 -1.05 -8.32 1.74
CA ILE A 111 -0.73 -9.74 1.86
C ILE A 111 0.28 -9.94 2.98
N ASN A 112 -0.08 -10.75 3.98
CA ASN A 112 0.91 -11.28 4.92
C ASN A 112 1.56 -12.51 4.30
N GLU A 113 2.75 -12.34 3.74
CA GLU A 113 3.47 -13.41 3.05
C GLU A 113 3.80 -14.60 3.97
N ALA A 114 3.99 -14.36 5.28
CA ALA A 114 4.31 -15.42 6.24
C ALA A 114 3.17 -16.40 6.46
N SER A 115 1.92 -15.93 6.37
CA SER A 115 0.71 -16.76 6.51
C SER A 115 0.07 -17.11 5.17
N ALA A 116 0.49 -16.50 4.07
CA ALA A 116 -0.14 -16.59 2.76
C ALA A 116 -1.63 -16.16 2.78
N ILE A 117 -1.94 -15.11 3.54
CA ILE A 117 -3.30 -14.55 3.61
C ILE A 117 -3.31 -13.17 2.96
N ALA A 118 -4.22 -12.98 2.03
CA ALA A 118 -4.58 -11.67 1.50
C ALA A 118 -5.73 -11.06 2.32
N TYR A 119 -5.61 -9.78 2.62
CA TYR A 119 -6.60 -8.95 3.29
C TYR A 119 -7.08 -7.90 2.30
N LEU A 120 -8.35 -8.00 1.90
CA LEU A 120 -8.96 -7.05 0.99
C LEU A 120 -9.79 -6.07 1.83
N VAL A 121 -9.53 -4.78 1.69
CA VAL A 121 -10.16 -3.72 2.50
C VAL A 121 -10.89 -2.72 1.60
N GLY A 122 -11.81 -1.95 2.19
CA GLY A 122 -12.65 -1.04 1.42
C GLY A 122 -13.56 -1.76 0.43
N CYS A 123 -13.92 -3.01 0.71
CA CYS A 123 -14.76 -3.80 -0.19
C CYS A 123 -16.25 -3.54 0.06
N ASN A 124 -17.08 -3.95 -0.89
CA ASN A 124 -18.54 -3.93 -0.76
C ASN A 124 -19.09 -5.00 0.20
N THR A 125 -18.26 -5.79 0.83
CA THR A 125 -18.57 -6.79 1.84
C THR A 125 -18.08 -6.34 3.21
N PHE A 126 -18.56 -6.96 4.29
CA PHE A 126 -18.15 -6.69 5.68
C PHE A 126 -18.15 -5.19 6.07
N ASN A 127 -19.09 -4.39 5.53
CA ASN A 127 -19.16 -2.94 5.75
C ASN A 127 -17.88 -2.17 5.37
N GLY A 128 -17.11 -2.65 4.38
CA GLY A 128 -15.83 -2.09 3.99
C GLY A 128 -14.64 -2.56 4.84
N GLY A 129 -14.88 -3.33 5.89
CA GLY A 129 -13.83 -3.92 6.72
C GLY A 129 -13.08 -5.06 6.02
N PRO A 130 -12.01 -5.59 6.63
CA PRO A 130 -11.14 -6.56 5.97
C PRO A 130 -11.84 -7.90 5.68
N ASN A 131 -11.65 -8.38 4.46
CA ASN A 131 -11.95 -9.72 4.00
C ASN A 131 -10.67 -10.56 4.07
N PHE A 132 -10.76 -11.82 4.44
CA PHE A 132 -9.63 -12.73 4.59
C PHE A 132 -9.67 -13.80 3.49
N VAL A 133 -8.61 -13.89 2.70
CA VAL A 133 -8.52 -14.85 1.60
C VAL A 133 -7.21 -15.62 1.71
N ASP A 134 -7.29 -16.94 1.85
CA ASP A 134 -6.11 -17.82 1.76
C ASP A 134 -5.64 -17.88 0.30
N VAL A 135 -4.41 -17.46 0.07
CA VAL A 135 -3.74 -17.44 -1.22
C VAL A 135 -2.51 -18.33 -1.26
N SER A 136 -2.42 -19.30 -0.33
CA SER A 136 -1.34 -20.29 -0.30
C SER A 136 -1.25 -21.10 -1.61
N ASP A 137 -2.39 -21.35 -2.25
CA ASP A 137 -2.47 -21.72 -3.66
C ASP A 137 -3.10 -20.55 -4.45
N PRO A 138 -2.29 -19.73 -5.12
CA PRO A 138 -2.77 -18.56 -5.84
C PRO A 138 -3.82 -18.85 -6.92
N LEU A 139 -3.83 -20.05 -7.46
CA LEU A 139 -4.80 -20.46 -8.48
C LEU A 139 -6.13 -20.97 -7.91
N ASN A 140 -6.18 -21.21 -6.60
CA ASN A 140 -7.37 -21.67 -5.88
C ASN A 140 -7.55 -20.89 -4.58
N PRO A 141 -7.76 -19.57 -4.61
CA PRO A 141 -7.94 -18.75 -3.42
C PRO A 141 -9.19 -19.16 -2.63
N VAL A 142 -9.10 -19.16 -1.30
CA VAL A 142 -10.18 -19.62 -0.42
C VAL A 142 -10.65 -18.51 0.50
N ASN A 143 -11.97 -18.27 0.51
CA ASN A 143 -12.61 -17.31 1.39
C ASN A 143 -12.58 -17.82 2.85
N LEU A 144 -12.01 -17.04 3.76
CA LEU A 144 -11.95 -17.31 5.20
C LEU A 144 -12.90 -16.41 6.02
N GLY A 145 -13.75 -15.62 5.35
CA GLY A 145 -14.64 -14.65 6.00
C GLY A 145 -14.05 -13.26 6.08
N GLY A 146 -14.48 -12.48 7.05
CA GLY A 146 -14.03 -11.09 7.22
C GLY A 146 -14.51 -10.48 8.54
N TYR A 147 -14.22 -9.19 8.72
CA TYR A 147 -14.55 -8.44 9.94
C TYR A 147 -15.29 -7.14 9.61
N ALA A 148 -16.46 -6.93 10.21
CA ALA A 148 -17.37 -5.83 9.85
C ALA A 148 -17.61 -4.81 10.99
N THR A 149 -17.04 -5.05 12.19
CA THR A 149 -17.47 -4.35 13.42
C THR A 149 -17.06 -2.88 13.43
N ASP A 150 -15.88 -2.54 12.91
CA ASP A 150 -15.32 -1.19 12.97
C ASP A 150 -15.55 -0.38 11.67
N GLY A 151 -16.37 -0.90 10.76
CA GLY A 151 -16.76 -0.23 9.53
C GLY A 151 -15.68 -0.28 8.45
N TYR A 152 -15.65 0.76 7.62
CA TYR A 152 -14.76 0.89 6.47
C TYR A 152 -13.30 0.99 6.91
N THR A 153 -12.47 0.15 6.33
CA THR A 153 -11.01 0.21 6.42
C THR A 153 -10.48 0.62 5.04
N HIS A 154 -9.87 1.80 4.96
CA HIS A 154 -9.35 2.34 3.70
C HIS A 154 -8.11 1.58 3.25
N ASP A 155 -7.11 1.52 4.12
CA ASP A 155 -5.89 0.75 3.93
C ASP A 155 -5.47 0.08 5.25
N ALA A 156 -4.55 -0.86 5.19
CA ALA A 156 -4.00 -1.53 6.36
C ALA A 156 -2.58 -2.03 6.12
N GLN A 157 -1.84 -2.25 7.20
CA GLN A 157 -0.69 -3.14 7.18
C GLN A 157 -0.97 -4.36 8.04
N VAL A 158 -0.59 -5.55 7.57
CA VAL A 158 -0.71 -6.79 8.33
C VAL A 158 0.67 -7.42 8.48
N VAL A 159 1.02 -7.75 9.72
CA VAL A 159 2.32 -8.35 10.05
C VAL A 159 2.14 -9.60 10.91
N THR A 160 3.03 -10.57 10.78
CA THR A 160 3.28 -11.53 11.85
C THR A 160 4.13 -10.81 12.90
N TYR A 161 3.50 -10.45 14.03
CA TYR A 161 4.08 -9.53 14.97
C TYR A 161 5.33 -10.12 15.66
N SER A 162 6.39 -9.35 15.61
CA SER A 162 7.68 -9.68 16.26
C SER A 162 8.26 -8.48 17.02
N GLY A 163 7.43 -7.45 17.22
CA GLY A 163 7.80 -6.24 17.95
C GLY A 163 7.99 -6.46 19.45
N ILE A 164 8.08 -5.36 20.19
CA ILE A 164 8.46 -5.35 21.60
C ILE A 164 7.34 -5.82 22.54
N ASP A 165 6.08 -5.68 22.15
CA ASP A 165 4.94 -6.12 22.96
C ASP A 165 4.82 -7.66 22.92
N THR A 166 5.28 -8.29 24.00
CA THR A 166 5.38 -9.76 24.05
C THR A 166 4.02 -10.48 24.11
N ASP A 167 2.95 -9.80 24.44
CA ASP A 167 1.58 -10.38 24.52
C ASP A 167 1.04 -10.76 23.12
N TYR A 168 1.65 -10.16 22.08
CA TYR A 168 1.28 -10.36 20.68
C TYR A 168 2.33 -11.06 19.83
N THR A 169 3.47 -11.46 20.40
CA THR A 169 4.53 -12.14 19.64
C THR A 169 4.00 -13.36 18.89
N GLY A 170 4.24 -13.39 17.57
CA GLY A 170 3.82 -14.46 16.67
C GLY A 170 2.35 -14.40 16.24
N LYS A 171 1.58 -13.45 16.75
CA LYS A 171 0.21 -13.20 16.30
C LYS A 171 0.21 -12.44 14.98
N GLU A 172 -0.87 -12.57 14.25
CA GLU A 172 -1.10 -11.82 13.02
C GLU A 172 -1.88 -10.55 13.38
N ILE A 173 -1.20 -9.41 13.27
CA ILE A 173 -1.74 -8.10 13.67
C ILE A 173 -2.02 -7.28 12.43
N LEU A 174 -3.26 -6.81 12.32
CA LEU A 174 -3.70 -5.85 11.33
C LEU A 174 -3.82 -4.47 11.97
N VAL A 175 -3.15 -3.48 11.38
CA VAL A 175 -3.32 -2.06 11.71
C VAL A 175 -4.05 -1.41 10.56
N GLY A 176 -5.32 -1.09 10.79
CA GLY A 176 -6.23 -0.53 9.79
C GLY A 176 -6.36 0.97 9.91
N SER A 177 -6.29 1.67 8.77
CA SER A 177 -6.59 3.08 8.63
C SER A 177 -8.06 3.23 8.25
N ASN A 178 -8.91 3.61 9.22
CA ASN A 178 -10.36 3.60 9.10
C ASN A 178 -10.93 5.00 8.96
N GLU A 179 -10.41 5.82 8.03
CA GLU A 179 -10.82 7.20 7.72
C GLU A 179 -10.75 8.17 8.92
N ASN A 180 -11.34 7.86 10.04
CA ASN A 180 -11.45 8.72 11.21
C ASN A 180 -10.77 8.16 12.48
N LYS A 181 -10.05 7.05 12.34
CA LYS A 181 -9.33 6.38 13.44
C LYS A 181 -8.37 5.32 12.90
N VAL A 182 -7.46 4.89 13.74
CA VAL A 182 -6.67 3.66 13.53
C VAL A 182 -7.30 2.54 14.36
N VAL A 183 -7.39 1.34 13.80
CA VAL A 183 -7.92 0.13 14.47
C VAL A 183 -6.86 -0.97 14.45
N ILE A 184 -6.55 -1.54 15.61
CA ILE A 184 -5.62 -2.67 15.74
C ILE A 184 -6.41 -3.94 16.02
N LEU A 185 -6.22 -4.94 15.16
CA LEU A 185 -6.90 -6.24 15.25
C LEU A 185 -5.90 -7.39 15.37
N ASP A 186 -6.14 -8.30 16.30
CA ASP A 186 -5.55 -9.65 16.25
C ASP A 186 -6.41 -10.50 15.31
N VAL A 187 -5.89 -10.76 14.13
CA VAL A 187 -6.55 -11.52 13.06
C VAL A 187 -5.95 -12.94 12.91
N THR A 188 -5.21 -13.41 13.92
CA THR A 188 -4.63 -14.76 13.94
C THR A 188 -5.68 -15.83 13.70
N ASN A 189 -6.83 -15.71 14.37
CA ASN A 189 -7.97 -16.57 14.13
C ASN A 189 -9.02 -15.84 13.30
N LYS A 190 -9.09 -16.15 12.00
CA LYS A 190 -10.03 -15.51 11.05
C LYS A 190 -11.50 -15.64 11.42
N SER A 191 -11.85 -16.71 12.18
CA SER A 191 -13.23 -16.94 12.67
C SER A 191 -13.54 -16.23 14.00
N ASN A 192 -12.54 -15.65 14.66
CA ASN A 192 -12.68 -14.96 15.94
C ASN A 192 -11.65 -13.84 16.04
N VAL A 193 -11.88 -12.78 15.27
CA VAL A 193 -11.05 -11.57 15.29
C VAL A 193 -11.23 -10.84 16.62
N VAL A 194 -10.12 -10.40 17.22
CA VAL A 194 -10.14 -9.65 18.48
C VAL A 194 -9.64 -8.23 18.22
N LYS A 195 -10.45 -7.23 18.56
CA LYS A 195 -9.96 -5.86 18.57
C LYS A 195 -9.03 -5.67 19.76
N VAL A 196 -7.77 -5.33 19.48
CA VAL A 196 -6.74 -5.01 20.46
C VAL A 196 -6.99 -3.61 20.98
N SER A 197 -6.98 -2.61 20.09
CA SER A 197 -7.23 -1.22 20.45
C SER A 197 -7.76 -0.42 19.24
N GLU A 198 -8.19 0.80 19.51
CA GLU A 198 -8.44 1.83 18.51
C GLU A 198 -8.06 3.19 19.08
N PHE A 199 -7.62 4.09 18.23
CA PHE A 199 -7.25 5.45 18.64
C PHE A 199 -7.44 6.46 17.50
N ASP A 200 -7.56 7.73 17.89
CA ASP A 200 -7.58 8.88 17.03
C ASP A 200 -6.37 9.81 17.32
N TYR A 201 -6.29 10.93 16.62
CA TYR A 201 -5.22 11.91 16.79
C TYR A 201 -5.72 13.34 16.48
N PRO A 202 -4.99 14.38 16.89
CA PRO A 202 -5.41 15.75 16.64
C PRO A 202 -5.47 16.10 15.15
N GLN A 203 -6.48 16.87 14.74
CA GLN A 203 -6.70 17.31 13.36
C GLN A 203 -6.79 16.14 12.38
N ILE A 204 -7.55 15.14 12.76
CA ILE A 204 -7.89 14.02 11.88
C ILE A 204 -8.86 14.51 10.80
N SER A 205 -8.56 14.20 9.54
CA SER A 205 -9.41 14.44 8.38
C SER A 205 -9.72 13.13 7.67
N TYR A 206 -8.68 12.45 7.16
CA TYR A 206 -8.84 11.15 6.51
C TYR A 206 -7.66 10.23 6.84
N THR A 207 -7.80 9.39 7.88
CA THR A 207 -6.80 8.39 8.24
C THR A 207 -6.59 7.45 7.05
N HIS A 208 -5.46 7.61 6.34
CA HIS A 208 -5.29 7.06 5.01
C HIS A 208 -4.47 5.77 4.98
N GLN A 209 -3.18 5.85 5.31
CA GLN A 209 -2.24 4.73 5.20
C GLN A 209 -1.12 4.88 6.23
N GLY A 210 -0.66 3.76 6.79
CA GLY A 210 0.49 3.77 7.68
C GLY A 210 1.35 2.53 7.54
N TRP A 211 2.61 2.65 7.98
CA TRP A 211 3.61 1.59 7.86
C TRP A 211 4.49 1.49 9.09
N PHE A 212 4.74 0.26 9.54
CA PHE A 212 5.67 -0.03 10.62
C PHE A 212 7.12 0.22 10.25
N THR A 213 7.93 0.61 11.24
CA THR A 213 9.39 0.38 11.19
C THR A 213 9.67 -1.12 11.15
N GLU A 214 10.87 -1.51 10.66
CA GLU A 214 11.21 -2.94 10.51
C GLU A 214 11.22 -3.71 11.84
N ASP A 215 11.46 -3.02 12.97
CA ASP A 215 11.38 -3.58 14.32
C ASP A 215 9.94 -3.60 14.88
N GLN A 216 8.96 -3.13 14.10
CA GLN A 216 7.53 -3.04 14.44
C GLN A 216 7.24 -2.25 15.74
N ARG A 217 8.14 -1.36 16.11
CA ARG A 217 8.01 -0.53 17.31
C ARG A 217 7.32 0.79 17.05
N TYR A 218 7.53 1.38 15.88
CA TYR A 218 6.93 2.64 15.49
C TYR A 218 6.07 2.47 14.24
N PHE A 219 4.99 3.24 14.19
CA PHE A 219 4.08 3.28 13.05
C PHE A 219 4.02 4.71 12.51
N LEU A 220 4.33 4.88 11.23
CA LEU A 220 4.28 6.15 10.52
C LEU A 220 2.95 6.20 9.77
N LEU A 221 2.14 7.23 10.04
CA LEU A 221 0.78 7.37 9.53
C LEU A 221 0.62 8.67 8.76
N GLY A 222 -0.03 8.62 7.60
CA GLY A 222 -0.50 9.73 6.80
C GLY A 222 -1.99 9.99 6.99
N ASP A 223 -2.40 11.24 6.83
CA ASP A 223 -3.79 11.72 6.82
C ASP A 223 -4.00 12.51 5.53
N GLU A 224 -4.64 11.89 4.53
CA GLU A 224 -4.62 12.37 3.15
C GLU A 224 -5.31 13.74 2.95
N ASP A 225 -6.29 14.08 3.78
CA ASP A 225 -7.10 15.28 3.57
C ASP A 225 -6.77 16.43 4.54
N ASP A 226 -5.79 16.32 5.42
CA ASP A 226 -5.53 17.33 6.44
C ASP A 226 -4.93 18.63 5.87
N GLU A 227 -4.20 18.57 4.77
CA GLU A 227 -3.76 19.78 4.06
C GLU A 227 -4.94 20.54 3.46
N LEU A 228 -5.96 19.82 2.97
CA LEU A 228 -7.19 20.45 2.43
C LEU A 228 -8.06 21.03 3.52
N GLU A 229 -8.27 20.28 4.62
CA GLU A 229 -9.21 20.67 5.68
C GLU A 229 -8.61 21.73 6.62
N PHE A 230 -7.32 21.60 6.98
CA PHE A 230 -6.69 22.46 7.98
C PHE A 230 -5.63 23.39 7.41
N GLY A 231 -5.26 23.26 6.12
CA GLY A 231 -4.24 24.07 5.48
C GLY A 231 -2.83 23.79 6.01
N LEU A 232 -2.57 22.54 6.37
CA LEU A 232 -1.27 22.09 6.86
C LEU A 232 -0.28 21.93 5.70
N ASN A 233 0.98 21.77 6.04
CA ASN A 233 1.95 21.13 5.15
C ASN A 233 1.81 19.62 5.29
N THR A 234 2.25 18.87 4.25
CA THR A 234 2.41 17.40 4.28
C THR A 234 2.80 16.90 5.66
N ARG A 235 2.02 16.00 6.26
CA ARG A 235 2.19 15.60 7.65
C ARG A 235 2.38 14.09 7.80
N THR A 236 3.42 13.66 8.52
CA THR A 236 3.57 12.27 8.95
C THR A 236 3.50 12.19 10.48
N LEU A 237 2.56 11.41 10.98
CA LEU A 237 2.34 11.14 12.39
C LEU A 237 3.17 9.91 12.81
N VAL A 238 3.88 10.00 13.92
CA VAL A 238 4.71 8.90 14.43
C VAL A 238 4.14 8.39 15.74
N PHE A 239 3.67 7.15 15.71
CA PHE A 239 3.14 6.47 16.89
C PHE A 239 4.16 5.48 17.45
N ASN A 240 4.26 5.42 18.79
CA ASN A 240 4.96 4.36 19.50
C ASN A 240 3.97 3.22 19.76
N PHE A 241 4.33 2.02 19.31
CA PHE A 241 3.57 0.77 19.44
C PHE A 241 4.26 -0.23 20.37
N GLU A 242 5.00 0.28 21.38
CA GLU A 242 5.57 -0.58 22.43
C GLU A 242 4.48 -1.33 23.23
N ASP A 243 3.27 -0.81 23.24
CA ASP A 243 2.05 -1.38 23.82
C ASP A 243 0.93 -1.26 22.76
N LEU A 244 0.54 -2.39 22.16
CA LEU A 244 -0.51 -2.41 21.14
C LEU A 244 -1.90 -2.12 21.70
N ASP A 245 -2.09 -2.29 23.02
CA ASP A 245 -3.34 -1.93 23.70
C ASP A 245 -3.47 -0.41 23.91
N ALA A 246 -2.35 0.32 23.92
CA ALA A 246 -2.29 1.76 24.21
C ALA A 246 -1.23 2.50 23.37
N PRO A 247 -1.31 2.52 22.05
CA PRO A 247 -0.37 3.27 21.22
C PRO A 247 -0.37 4.76 21.54
N THR A 248 0.79 5.41 21.42
CA THR A 248 0.93 6.83 21.75
C THR A 248 1.56 7.64 20.63
N LEU A 249 0.97 8.79 20.30
CA LEU A 249 1.57 9.76 19.37
C LEU A 249 2.82 10.38 20.04
N ILE A 250 3.98 10.16 19.45
CA ILE A 250 5.26 10.66 20.01
C ILE A 250 5.90 11.78 19.20
N ASN A 251 5.52 11.92 17.92
CA ASN A 251 6.03 12.97 17.06
C ASN A 251 5.06 13.24 15.89
N THR A 252 5.20 14.44 15.33
CA THR A 252 4.56 14.83 14.07
C THR A 252 5.63 15.54 13.23
N TYR A 253 5.93 14.98 12.07
CA TYR A 253 6.77 15.62 11.06
C TYR A 253 5.91 16.47 10.13
N PHE A 254 6.39 17.65 9.78
CA PHE A 254 5.79 18.49 8.73
C PHE A 254 6.81 18.68 7.60
N GLY A 255 6.39 18.35 6.39
CA GLY A 255 7.17 18.54 5.17
C GLY A 255 7.32 20.03 4.78
N PRO A 256 8.18 20.30 3.80
CA PRO A 256 8.43 21.69 3.36
C PRO A 256 7.34 22.25 2.44
N THR A 257 6.40 21.45 1.98
CA THR A 257 5.33 21.84 1.04
C THR A 257 3.96 21.52 1.60
N ASN A 258 2.91 22.08 1.00
CA ASN A 258 1.52 21.77 1.30
C ASN A 258 0.89 20.77 0.31
N ALA A 259 1.72 19.99 -0.40
CA ALA A 259 1.23 18.88 -1.21
C ALA A 259 0.70 17.77 -0.31
N ILE A 260 -0.40 17.16 -0.72
CA ILE A 260 -1.05 16.06 0.00
C ILE A 260 -0.10 14.85 0.04
N ASP A 261 0.04 14.20 1.20
CA ASP A 261 0.72 12.91 1.29
C ASP A 261 -0.22 11.75 0.90
N HIS A 262 0.37 10.64 0.51
CA HIS A 262 -0.34 9.43 0.11
C HIS A 262 0.37 8.19 0.64
N ASN A 263 0.70 7.21 -0.20
CA ASN A 263 1.30 5.95 0.26
C ASN A 263 2.76 6.11 0.70
N GLY A 264 3.11 5.51 1.84
CA GLY A 264 4.45 5.53 2.38
C GLY A 264 4.93 4.17 2.88
N TYR A 265 6.22 3.88 2.67
CA TYR A 265 6.83 2.59 2.96
C TYR A 265 8.19 2.75 3.63
N VAL A 266 8.45 1.91 4.64
CA VAL A 266 9.75 1.89 5.35
C VAL A 266 10.66 0.83 4.72
N LYS A 267 11.93 1.20 4.52
CA LYS A 267 13.02 0.28 4.17
C LYS A 267 14.28 0.67 4.95
N GLY A 268 14.71 -0.19 5.84
CA GLY A 268 15.80 0.12 6.77
C GLY A 268 15.48 1.33 7.64
N THR A 269 16.29 2.37 7.53
CA THR A 269 16.14 3.64 8.26
C THR A 269 15.51 4.75 7.43
N ASP A 270 14.93 4.43 6.29
CA ASP A 270 14.36 5.40 5.37
C ASP A 270 12.85 5.16 5.21
N PHE A 271 12.07 6.25 5.22
CA PHE A 271 10.65 6.25 4.89
C PHE A 271 10.45 6.94 3.54
N PHE A 272 9.93 6.17 2.58
CA PHE A 272 9.64 6.62 1.21
C PHE A 272 8.17 6.93 1.09
N MET A 273 7.83 8.17 0.81
CA MET A 273 6.46 8.67 0.78
C MET A 273 6.14 9.28 -0.58
N ALA A 274 5.04 8.86 -1.18
CA ALA A 274 4.43 9.59 -2.27
C ALA A 274 3.70 10.82 -1.70
N SER A 275 3.92 11.98 -2.28
CA SER A 275 3.30 13.24 -1.85
C SER A 275 2.74 13.97 -3.06
N TYR A 276 1.85 13.31 -3.77
CA TYR A 276 1.17 13.83 -4.97
C TYR A 276 2.03 14.82 -5.77
N ARG A 277 1.70 16.12 -5.77
CA ARG A 277 2.40 17.16 -6.54
C ARG A 277 3.82 17.46 -6.07
N ALA A 278 4.23 16.95 -4.89
CA ALA A 278 5.61 17.06 -4.45
C ALA A 278 6.46 15.83 -4.82
N GLY A 279 5.86 14.86 -5.53
CA GLY A 279 6.54 13.65 -5.97
C GLY A 279 6.85 12.69 -4.82
N MET A 280 7.92 11.92 -4.94
CA MET A 280 8.41 11.07 -3.85
C MET A 280 9.28 11.89 -2.88
N ARG A 281 9.08 11.71 -1.58
CA ARG A 281 9.91 12.24 -0.49
C ARG A 281 10.55 11.10 0.29
N VAL A 282 11.78 11.28 0.73
CA VAL A 282 12.51 10.29 1.53
C VAL A 282 12.93 10.91 2.84
N LEU A 283 12.46 10.33 3.95
CA LEU A 283 12.79 10.78 5.30
C LEU A 283 13.74 9.78 5.97
N ASP A 284 14.83 10.27 6.55
CA ASP A 284 15.65 9.52 7.50
C ASP A 284 14.88 9.40 8.83
N ILE A 285 14.60 8.16 9.22
CA ILE A 285 13.91 7.78 10.45
C ILE A 285 14.86 7.13 11.48
N SER A 286 16.18 7.16 11.25
CA SER A 286 17.18 6.52 12.13
C SER A 286 17.15 7.04 13.58
N ASN A 287 16.65 8.26 13.78
CA ASN A 287 16.51 8.89 15.09
C ASN A 287 15.10 8.83 15.69
N ILE A 288 14.19 8.05 15.07
CA ILE A 288 12.83 7.85 15.58
C ILE A 288 12.88 7.28 17.01
N GLY A 289 12.09 7.84 17.92
CA GLY A 289 12.08 7.43 19.33
C GLY A 289 13.26 7.95 20.20
N SER A 290 14.21 8.71 19.64
CA SER A 290 15.22 9.42 20.41
C SER A 290 14.62 10.66 21.12
N GLU A 291 15.37 11.26 22.08
CA GLU A 291 14.93 12.48 22.79
C GLU A 291 14.58 13.63 21.84
N ASN A 292 15.23 13.72 20.68
CA ASN A 292 14.95 14.73 19.66
C ASN A 292 13.90 14.29 18.65
N ASN A 293 13.64 12.99 18.54
CA ASN A 293 12.61 12.33 17.70
C ASN A 293 12.41 13.02 16.33
N GLN A 294 13.51 13.35 15.64
CA GLN A 294 13.48 14.11 14.40
C GLN A 294 13.52 13.18 13.20
N LEU A 295 12.53 13.33 12.34
CA LEU A 295 12.57 12.84 10.95
C LEU A 295 13.20 13.95 10.10
N THR A 296 14.06 13.58 9.15
CA THR A 296 14.78 14.54 8.31
C THR A 296 14.62 14.15 6.85
N GLU A 297 14.13 15.06 6.02
CA GLU A 297 14.12 14.82 4.57
C GLU A 297 15.56 14.75 4.05
N ILE A 298 15.91 13.63 3.41
CA ILE A 298 17.25 13.35 2.87
C ILE A 298 17.28 13.29 1.35
N GLY A 299 16.10 13.25 0.69
CA GLY A 299 16.02 13.23 -0.76
C GLY A 299 14.58 13.34 -1.25
N TYR A 300 14.44 13.67 -2.52
CA TYR A 300 13.15 13.68 -3.20
C TYR A 300 13.32 13.50 -4.71
N PHE A 301 12.23 13.08 -5.35
CA PHE A 301 12.10 13.10 -6.82
C PHE A 301 10.73 13.64 -7.20
N ASP A 302 10.72 14.81 -7.80
CA ASP A 302 9.50 15.53 -8.16
C ASP A 302 9.00 15.08 -9.55
N THR A 303 7.87 14.36 -9.56
CA THR A 303 7.20 13.93 -10.80
C THR A 303 6.26 14.99 -11.37
N TYR A 304 5.92 16.04 -10.59
CA TYR A 304 4.99 17.10 -10.98
C TYR A 304 5.60 18.51 -10.78
N PRO A 305 6.68 18.87 -11.50
CA PRO A 305 7.49 20.07 -11.20
C PRO A 305 6.81 21.40 -11.49
N THR A 306 5.51 21.42 -11.77
CA THR A 306 4.77 22.64 -12.07
C THR A 306 4.47 23.46 -10.82
N ASN A 307 4.07 22.81 -9.74
CA ASN A 307 3.79 23.40 -8.42
C ASN A 307 3.57 22.29 -7.38
N ASN A 308 3.58 22.66 -6.09
CA ASN A 308 3.32 21.78 -4.95
C ASN A 308 2.01 22.15 -4.22
N GLU A 309 1.02 22.65 -4.95
CA GLU A 309 -0.28 23.02 -4.38
C GLU A 309 -1.03 21.79 -3.89
N THR A 310 -1.90 21.99 -2.91
CA THR A 310 -2.75 20.95 -2.32
C THR A 310 -3.80 20.47 -3.34
N ALA A 311 -3.51 19.37 -4.03
CA ALA A 311 -4.43 18.72 -4.98
C ALA A 311 -3.93 17.31 -5.36
N PHE A 312 -4.88 16.48 -5.80
CA PHE A 312 -4.69 15.07 -6.16
C PHE A 312 -4.15 14.91 -7.59
N ASN A 313 -2.86 15.24 -7.80
CA ASN A 313 -2.13 15.05 -9.05
C ASN A 313 -0.69 14.62 -8.70
N GLY A 314 -0.01 13.95 -9.62
CA GLY A 314 1.39 13.56 -9.43
C GLY A 314 1.54 12.17 -8.82
N ALA A 315 2.49 11.97 -7.91
CA ALA A 315 2.86 10.67 -7.38
C ALA A 315 1.77 10.05 -6.49
N TRP A 316 1.21 8.91 -6.93
CA TRP A 316 0.24 8.12 -6.17
C TRP A 316 0.93 7.16 -5.20
N SER A 317 1.90 6.42 -5.69
CA SER A 317 2.58 5.37 -4.90
C SER A 317 4.03 5.19 -5.32
N VAL A 318 4.81 4.59 -4.41
CA VAL A 318 6.23 4.28 -4.60
C VAL A 318 6.51 2.84 -4.17
N TYR A 319 7.51 2.21 -4.78
CA TYR A 319 8.00 0.90 -4.34
C TYR A 319 9.53 0.95 -4.21
N PRO A 320 10.08 0.91 -2.97
CA PRO A 320 11.51 1.08 -2.74
C PRO A 320 12.30 -0.22 -2.56
N TYR A 321 11.67 -1.40 -2.66
CA TYR A 321 12.24 -2.64 -2.13
C TYR A 321 13.14 -3.42 -3.09
N PHE A 322 13.37 -2.97 -4.33
CA PHE A 322 14.29 -3.66 -5.22
C PHE A 322 15.69 -3.77 -4.64
N ALA A 323 16.32 -4.94 -4.82
CA ALA A 323 17.69 -5.20 -4.36
C ALA A 323 18.74 -4.37 -5.12
N SER A 324 18.45 -3.96 -6.35
CA SER A 324 19.28 -3.05 -7.13
C SER A 324 19.39 -1.65 -6.52
N GLY A 325 18.44 -1.30 -5.63
CA GLY A 325 18.26 0.06 -5.10
C GLY A 325 17.44 0.96 -6.04
N SER A 326 16.91 0.44 -7.14
CA SER A 326 15.94 1.17 -7.97
C SER A 326 14.66 1.41 -7.17
N ILE A 327 14.07 2.59 -7.35
CA ILE A 327 12.78 2.97 -6.79
C ILE A 327 11.85 3.25 -7.97
N ILE A 328 10.65 2.71 -7.94
CA ILE A 328 9.63 3.01 -8.93
C ILE A 328 8.55 3.90 -8.31
N ILE A 329 8.04 4.82 -9.09
CA ILE A 329 6.98 5.76 -8.73
C ILE A 329 5.91 5.65 -9.79
N ASN A 330 4.64 5.52 -9.40
CA ASN A 330 3.53 5.62 -10.34
C ASN A 330 2.82 6.97 -10.14
N ASP A 331 2.80 7.76 -11.19
CA ASP A 331 2.24 9.12 -11.22
C ASP A 331 0.92 9.10 -11.98
N ILE A 332 -0.08 9.85 -11.49
CA ILE A 332 -1.43 9.88 -12.05
C ILE A 332 -1.39 10.24 -13.54
N GLU A 333 -0.71 11.32 -13.91
CA GLU A 333 -0.71 11.84 -15.27
C GLU A 333 0.37 11.23 -16.18
N ARG A 334 1.46 10.74 -15.59
CA ARG A 334 2.65 10.29 -16.33
C ARG A 334 2.84 8.79 -16.34
N GLY A 335 2.19 8.09 -15.40
CA GLY A 335 2.37 6.66 -15.17
C GLY A 335 3.74 6.37 -14.51
N LEU A 336 4.31 5.21 -14.85
CA LEU A 336 5.57 4.73 -14.28
C LEU A 336 6.77 5.55 -14.79
#